data_577455be0953630be12602f4ab7051e3
#
_entry.id   577455be0953630be12602f4ab7051e3
#
_cell.length_a   1.000
_cell.length_b   1.000
_cell.length_c   1.000
_cell.angle_alpha   90.00
_cell.angle_beta   90.00
_cell.angle_gamma   90.00
#
_symmetry.space_group_name_H-M   'P 1'
#
loop_
_entity.id
_entity.type
_entity.pdbx_description
1 polymer ?
#
loop_
_entity_poly.entity_id
_entity_poly.type
_entity_poly.pdbx_seq_one_letter_code
_entity_poly.pdbx_strand_id
1 'polypeptide(L)'
;MRRVLPIVFILLPLLCFTCSASAETFTQLEKQRSLTGFTCLACHSAMKGKIRTESGALINVNVDGERYAGSVHGGFDCLTCHKQFSSNPHEPVKGGNIPKNIAAIASKIALKAKVDPVALAACAECHEDAYKAVQESVHGKNVFDKKQSDGALCTDCHGSPHYITPKNTETSLINKKNIVKTCGECHENEEIAKKYDFGTHILDRYYESFHGKKYIIGHPNAPTCVNCHNAHDIKKWDDPKSPVAWDNRTQTCGKCHKGATKKFVTAITHKPLGKDDPIPYWFEKALIVLLLSVFAFIFGHVVLEAISEIRDKVLKKGKEEHHE
;
A
#
# COMPACT_ATOMS: atom_id res chain seq x y z
N MET A 1 22.07 -23.46 71.73
CA MET A 1 20.77 -24.13 71.47
C MET A 1 20.11 -23.40 70.35
N ARG A 2 20.23 -23.90 69.11
CA ARG A 2 19.58 -23.35 67.93
C ARG A 2 18.40 -24.25 67.58
N ARG A 3 17.19 -23.73 67.66
CA ARG A 3 15.95 -24.43 67.26
C ARG A 3 15.81 -24.30 65.74
N VAL A 4 15.76 -25.47 65.06
CA VAL A 4 15.46 -25.59 63.61
C VAL A 4 13.94 -25.74 63.47
N LEU A 5 13.29 -24.85 62.73
CA LEU A 5 11.89 -24.93 62.34
C LEU A 5 11.80 -25.81 61.07
N PRO A 6 10.85 -26.74 60.97
CA PRO A 6 10.63 -27.49 59.74
C PRO A 6 9.80 -26.64 58.75
N ILE A 7 10.29 -26.56 57.51
CA ILE A 7 9.59 -25.98 56.38
C ILE A 7 8.54 -26.99 55.90
N VAL A 8 7.27 -26.63 56.10
CA VAL A 8 6.13 -27.40 55.54
C VAL A 8 5.99 -27.00 54.05
N PHE A 9 6.31 -27.91 53.14
CA PHE A 9 5.97 -27.81 51.75
C PHE A 9 4.47 -28.03 51.55
N ILE A 10 3.70 -26.97 51.30
CA ILE A 10 2.34 -27.06 50.80
C ILE A 10 2.40 -27.27 49.31
N LEU A 11 2.19 -28.50 48.86
CA LEU A 11 1.92 -28.87 47.48
C LEU A 11 0.55 -28.31 47.08
N LEU A 12 0.53 -27.21 46.36
CA LEU A 12 -0.67 -26.73 45.64
C LEU A 12 -0.85 -27.64 44.40
N PRO A 13 -1.98 -28.32 44.23
CA PRO A 13 -2.25 -28.98 42.96
C PRO A 13 -2.51 -27.94 41.89
N LEU A 14 -1.64 -27.87 40.88
CA LEU A 14 -1.90 -27.16 39.63
C LEU A 14 -3.13 -27.79 38.99
N LEU A 15 -4.28 -27.17 39.16
CA LEU A 15 -5.44 -27.39 38.30
C LEU A 15 -5.12 -26.92 36.89
N CYS A 16 -4.64 -27.87 36.13
CA CYS A 16 -4.53 -27.72 34.68
C CYS A 16 -5.96 -27.70 34.12
N PHE A 17 -6.58 -26.51 34.08
CA PHE A 17 -7.79 -26.30 33.30
C PHE A 17 -7.39 -26.49 31.84
N THR A 18 -7.58 -27.70 31.33
CA THR A 18 -7.41 -28.04 29.94
C THR A 18 -8.34 -27.17 29.12
N CYS A 19 -7.73 -26.33 28.32
CA CYS A 19 -8.37 -25.49 27.29
C CYS A 19 -8.92 -26.41 26.17
N SER A 20 -9.91 -27.23 26.50
CA SER A 20 -10.60 -28.10 25.54
C SER A 20 -11.78 -27.42 24.84
N ALA A 21 -12.21 -26.25 25.35
CA ALA A 21 -13.36 -25.53 24.78
C ALA A 21 -13.03 -24.78 23.48
N SER A 22 -11.74 -24.53 23.19
CA SER A 22 -11.35 -23.77 22.01
C SER A 22 -11.21 -24.61 20.73
N ALA A 23 -10.94 -25.90 20.85
CA ALA A 23 -10.79 -26.80 19.70
C ALA A 23 -12.15 -27.22 19.11
N GLU A 24 -13.15 -27.45 19.96
CA GLU A 24 -14.51 -27.83 19.48
C GLU A 24 -15.24 -26.64 18.82
N THR A 25 -15.08 -25.42 19.33
CA THR A 25 -15.63 -24.21 18.69
C THR A 25 -14.95 -23.91 17.38
N PHE A 26 -13.65 -24.15 17.26
CA PHE A 26 -12.91 -23.93 16.00
C PHE A 26 -13.34 -24.96 14.94
N THR A 27 -13.48 -26.24 15.30
CA THR A 27 -13.97 -27.29 14.38
C THR A 27 -15.43 -27.12 13.99
N GLN A 28 -16.29 -26.60 14.88
CA GLN A 28 -17.68 -26.27 14.53
C GLN A 28 -17.76 -25.04 13.59
N LEU A 29 -16.95 -24.03 13.81
CA LEU A 29 -16.83 -22.89 12.89
C LEU A 29 -16.25 -23.29 11.52
N GLU A 30 -15.27 -24.20 11.48
CA GLU A 30 -14.77 -24.76 10.23
C GLU A 30 -15.83 -25.62 9.52
N LYS A 31 -16.60 -26.41 10.26
CA LYS A 31 -17.68 -27.23 9.70
C LYS A 31 -18.86 -26.38 9.22
N GLN A 32 -19.14 -25.27 9.87
CA GLN A 32 -20.15 -24.30 9.43
C GLN A 32 -19.67 -23.46 8.25
N ARG A 33 -18.37 -23.11 8.20
CA ARG A 33 -17.71 -22.53 7.01
C ARG A 33 -17.77 -23.46 5.80
N SER A 34 -17.65 -24.77 6.00
CA SER A 34 -17.65 -25.74 4.89
C SER A 34 -19.02 -25.95 4.28
N LEU A 35 -20.11 -25.63 4.96
CA LEU A 35 -21.46 -25.97 4.50
C LEU A 35 -22.13 -24.89 3.65
N THR A 36 -21.82 -23.62 3.84
CA THR A 36 -22.50 -22.51 3.15
C THR A 36 -21.76 -22.00 1.89
N GLY A 37 -20.42 -22.01 1.89
CA GLY A 37 -19.63 -21.65 0.72
C GLY A 37 -19.40 -22.81 -0.27
N PHE A 38 -19.60 -24.06 0.20
CA PHE A 38 -19.19 -25.26 -0.52
C PHE A 38 -19.97 -25.48 -1.84
N THR A 39 -21.21 -25.06 -1.91
CA THR A 39 -22.06 -25.29 -3.09
C THR A 39 -21.66 -24.42 -4.29
N CYS A 40 -21.32 -23.16 -4.08
CA CYS A 40 -20.88 -22.27 -5.17
C CYS A 40 -19.43 -22.59 -5.58
N LEU A 41 -18.55 -22.81 -4.62
CA LEU A 41 -17.14 -23.12 -4.87
C LEU A 41 -16.94 -24.49 -5.53
N ALA A 42 -17.86 -25.45 -5.37
CA ALA A 42 -17.79 -26.72 -6.08
C ALA A 42 -17.67 -26.54 -7.61
N CYS A 43 -18.35 -25.52 -8.16
CA CYS A 43 -18.22 -25.16 -9.55
C CYS A 43 -17.19 -24.05 -9.78
N HIS A 44 -17.25 -22.96 -9.00
CA HIS A 44 -16.44 -21.77 -9.24
C HIS A 44 -14.94 -21.96 -8.96
N SER A 45 -14.54 -22.93 -8.14
CA SER A 45 -13.11 -23.27 -7.98
C SER A 45 -12.53 -24.08 -9.13
N ALA A 46 -13.38 -24.85 -9.81
CA ALA A 46 -12.97 -25.70 -10.93
C ALA A 46 -13.11 -25.01 -12.31
N MET A 47 -13.88 -23.94 -12.39
CA MET A 47 -14.15 -23.23 -13.64
C MET A 47 -12.87 -22.59 -14.19
N LYS A 48 -12.50 -22.98 -15.41
CA LYS A 48 -11.43 -22.33 -16.18
C LYS A 48 -12.10 -21.51 -17.28
N GLY A 49 -12.19 -20.21 -17.09
CA GLY A 49 -12.74 -19.39 -18.15
C GLY A 49 -12.99 -17.94 -17.75
N LYS A 50 -13.19 -17.13 -18.77
CA LYS A 50 -13.58 -15.74 -18.65
C LYS A 50 -14.91 -15.53 -19.34
N ILE A 51 -15.83 -14.83 -18.71
CA ILE A 51 -17.09 -14.42 -19.31
C ILE A 51 -16.91 -13.01 -19.89
N ARG A 52 -17.42 -12.81 -21.12
CA ARG A 52 -17.40 -11.48 -21.74
C ARG A 52 -18.68 -10.74 -21.35
N THR A 53 -18.51 -9.53 -20.85
CA THR A 53 -19.63 -8.61 -20.55
C THR A 53 -20.19 -7.99 -21.83
N GLU A 54 -21.36 -7.35 -21.73
CA GLU A 54 -21.93 -6.54 -22.83
C GLU A 54 -20.98 -5.42 -23.29
N SER A 55 -20.16 -4.88 -22.38
CA SER A 55 -19.13 -3.89 -22.69
C SER A 55 -17.87 -4.49 -23.34
N GLY A 56 -17.83 -5.82 -23.56
CA GLY A 56 -16.68 -6.52 -24.11
C GLY A 56 -15.58 -6.87 -23.10
N ALA A 57 -15.71 -6.47 -21.84
CA ALA A 57 -14.74 -6.78 -20.79
C ALA A 57 -14.78 -8.28 -20.44
N LEU A 58 -13.62 -8.86 -20.10
CA LEU A 58 -13.49 -10.25 -19.69
C LEU A 58 -13.43 -10.34 -18.17
N ILE A 59 -14.39 -11.03 -17.56
CA ILE A 59 -14.44 -11.30 -16.12
C ILE A 59 -14.03 -12.76 -15.88
N ASN A 60 -13.08 -12.95 -14.97
CA ASN A 60 -12.74 -14.29 -14.48
C ASN A 60 -13.81 -14.75 -13.50
N VAL A 61 -14.41 -15.90 -13.75
CA VAL A 61 -15.45 -16.50 -12.89
C VAL A 61 -14.91 -17.53 -11.92
N ASN A 62 -13.62 -17.84 -12.01
CA ASN A 62 -12.95 -18.70 -11.06
C ASN A 62 -12.76 -18.00 -9.72
N VAL A 63 -13.05 -18.68 -8.64
CA VAL A 63 -12.78 -18.25 -7.27
C VAL A 63 -11.93 -19.31 -6.60
N ASP A 64 -10.71 -18.97 -6.23
CA ASP A 64 -9.83 -19.81 -5.42
C ASP A 64 -10.41 -19.91 -4.00
N GLY A 65 -10.91 -21.10 -3.66
CA GLY A 65 -11.60 -21.34 -2.39
C GLY A 65 -10.69 -21.22 -1.17
N GLU A 66 -9.41 -21.60 -1.27
CA GLU A 66 -8.45 -21.49 -0.17
C GLU A 66 -8.10 -20.02 0.10
N ARG A 67 -7.83 -19.27 -0.95
CA ARG A 67 -7.58 -17.83 -0.83
C ARG A 67 -8.79 -17.07 -0.33
N TYR A 68 -10.00 -17.46 -0.76
CA TYR A 68 -11.24 -16.89 -0.25
C TYR A 68 -11.39 -17.16 1.24
N ALA A 69 -11.24 -18.42 1.67
CA ALA A 69 -11.32 -18.80 3.07
C ALA A 69 -10.31 -18.06 3.97
N GLY A 70 -9.13 -17.76 3.44
CA GLY A 70 -8.08 -16.97 4.11
C GLY A 70 -8.29 -15.44 4.05
N SER A 71 -9.29 -14.95 3.33
CA SER A 71 -9.60 -13.52 3.21
C SER A 71 -10.39 -13.01 4.43
N VAL A 72 -10.46 -11.67 4.57
CA VAL A 72 -11.30 -11.04 5.61
C VAL A 72 -12.78 -11.34 5.43
N HIS A 73 -13.20 -11.71 4.23
CA HIS A 73 -14.58 -12.08 3.89
C HIS A 73 -14.83 -13.58 3.83
N GLY A 74 -13.81 -14.41 4.05
CA GLY A 74 -13.88 -15.86 3.91
C GLY A 74 -14.87 -16.58 4.84
N GLY A 75 -15.40 -15.88 5.85
CA GLY A 75 -16.46 -16.38 6.74
C GLY A 75 -17.87 -16.09 6.25
N PHE A 76 -18.05 -15.30 5.19
CA PHE A 76 -19.38 -14.95 4.66
C PHE A 76 -19.84 -15.94 3.59
N ASP A 77 -21.17 -16.12 3.50
CA ASP A 77 -21.80 -16.77 2.38
C ASP A 77 -21.66 -15.95 1.10
N CYS A 78 -21.53 -16.61 -0.03
CA CYS A 78 -21.40 -15.93 -1.34
C CYS A 78 -22.62 -15.04 -1.62
N LEU A 79 -23.82 -15.45 -1.23
CA LEU A 79 -25.06 -14.71 -1.38
C LEU A 79 -25.15 -13.45 -0.51
N THR A 80 -24.30 -13.30 0.49
CA THR A 80 -24.19 -12.05 1.27
C THR A 80 -23.87 -10.86 0.35
N CYS A 81 -23.00 -11.07 -0.63
CA CYS A 81 -22.64 -10.06 -1.63
C CYS A 81 -23.36 -10.28 -2.97
N HIS A 82 -23.58 -11.53 -3.37
CA HIS A 82 -24.17 -11.91 -4.65
C HIS A 82 -25.69 -12.17 -4.54
N LYS A 83 -26.42 -11.22 -3.98
CA LYS A 83 -27.87 -11.31 -3.67
C LYS A 83 -28.80 -11.53 -4.86
N GLN A 84 -28.29 -11.30 -6.09
CA GLN A 84 -29.06 -11.50 -7.32
C GLN A 84 -29.24 -12.96 -7.71
N PHE A 85 -28.50 -13.89 -7.09
CA PHE A 85 -28.69 -15.30 -7.32
C PHE A 85 -29.66 -15.88 -6.29
N SER A 86 -30.76 -16.43 -6.77
CA SER A 86 -31.82 -17.00 -5.93
C SER A 86 -31.80 -18.52 -5.88
N SER A 87 -30.97 -19.16 -6.72
CA SER A 87 -30.88 -20.62 -6.81
C SER A 87 -29.41 -21.06 -6.96
N ASN A 88 -29.16 -22.31 -6.56
CA ASN A 88 -27.91 -22.98 -6.78
C ASN A 88 -28.17 -24.44 -7.22
N PRO A 89 -27.80 -24.90 -8.43
CA PRO A 89 -27.16 -24.06 -9.46
C PRO A 89 -28.11 -22.99 -10.01
N HIS A 90 -27.53 -21.84 -10.35
CA HIS A 90 -28.24 -20.80 -11.09
C HIS A 90 -28.20 -21.05 -12.59
N GLU A 91 -29.11 -20.43 -13.33
CA GLU A 91 -29.07 -20.48 -14.79
C GLU A 91 -27.74 -19.91 -15.30
N PRO A 92 -27.16 -20.53 -16.33
CA PRO A 92 -25.94 -20.03 -16.94
C PRO A 92 -26.10 -18.57 -17.36
N VAL A 93 -25.21 -17.71 -16.90
CA VAL A 93 -25.17 -16.33 -17.36
C VAL A 93 -24.66 -16.35 -18.79
N LYS A 94 -25.57 -16.24 -19.77
CA LYS A 94 -25.19 -16.08 -21.17
C LYS A 94 -24.45 -14.77 -21.35
N GLY A 95 -23.41 -14.79 -22.20
CA GLY A 95 -22.57 -13.61 -22.43
C GLY A 95 -23.44 -12.38 -22.70
N GLY A 96 -23.19 -11.30 -21.99
CA GLY A 96 -23.96 -10.07 -22.07
C GLY A 96 -24.98 -9.83 -20.96
N ASN A 97 -25.51 -10.88 -20.33
CA ASN A 97 -26.52 -10.79 -19.27
C ASN A 97 -25.93 -10.93 -17.84
N ILE A 98 -24.68 -10.57 -17.65
CA ILE A 98 -24.14 -10.47 -16.28
C ILE A 98 -24.90 -9.34 -15.58
N PRO A 99 -25.59 -9.64 -14.46
CA PRO A 99 -26.30 -8.60 -13.71
C PRO A 99 -25.37 -7.42 -13.44
N LYS A 100 -25.85 -6.21 -13.68
CA LYS A 100 -25.07 -4.96 -13.60
C LYS A 100 -24.34 -4.81 -12.27
N ASN A 101 -24.92 -5.28 -11.19
CA ASN A 101 -24.37 -5.30 -9.86
C ASN A 101 -23.16 -6.27 -9.67
N ILE A 102 -23.07 -7.39 -10.39
CA ILE A 102 -21.86 -8.25 -10.34
C ILE A 102 -20.70 -7.58 -11.08
N ALA A 103 -20.98 -7.02 -12.24
CA ALA A 103 -19.97 -6.30 -13.01
C ALA A 103 -19.39 -5.11 -12.25
N ALA A 104 -20.16 -4.52 -11.36
CA ALA A 104 -19.76 -3.36 -10.58
C ALA A 104 -18.93 -3.68 -9.33
N ILE A 105 -19.08 -4.88 -8.75
CA ILE A 105 -18.14 -5.37 -7.73
C ILE A 105 -16.73 -5.55 -8.35
N ALA A 106 -16.64 -5.69 -9.65
CA ALA A 106 -15.41 -5.86 -10.42
C ALA A 106 -14.79 -4.52 -10.90
N SER A 107 -14.88 -3.46 -10.11
CA SER A 107 -14.13 -2.20 -10.26
C SER A 107 -14.16 -1.52 -11.65
N LYS A 108 -13.00 -1.17 -12.21
CA LYS A 108 -12.83 -0.48 -13.52
C LYS A 108 -13.62 -1.07 -14.69
N ILE A 109 -13.97 -2.35 -14.65
CA ILE A 109 -14.75 -3.02 -15.67
C ILE A 109 -16.17 -2.47 -15.72
N ALA A 110 -16.76 -2.24 -14.55
CA ALA A 110 -18.11 -1.72 -14.41
C ALA A 110 -18.24 -0.28 -14.90
N LEU A 111 -17.25 0.55 -14.62
CA LEU A 111 -17.24 1.95 -15.04
C LEU A 111 -17.05 2.11 -16.55
N LYS A 112 -16.19 1.28 -17.17
CA LYS A 112 -16.09 1.22 -18.65
C LYS A 112 -17.41 0.81 -19.29
N ALA A 113 -18.22 0.00 -18.59
CA ALA A 113 -19.54 -0.45 -19.04
C ALA A 113 -20.67 0.58 -18.79
N LYS A 114 -20.38 1.78 -18.30
CA LYS A 114 -21.39 2.77 -17.84
C LYS A 114 -22.38 2.19 -16.82
N VAL A 115 -21.89 1.31 -15.95
CA VAL A 115 -22.71 0.66 -14.93
C VAL A 115 -22.96 1.62 -13.76
N ASP A 116 -24.18 1.58 -13.25
CA ASP A 116 -24.63 2.41 -12.14
C ASP A 116 -23.73 2.19 -10.88
N PRO A 117 -23.29 3.27 -10.20
CA PRO A 117 -22.56 3.21 -8.93
C PRO A 117 -23.25 2.39 -7.82
N VAL A 118 -24.56 2.14 -7.94
CA VAL A 118 -25.36 1.32 -6.99
C VAL A 118 -24.73 -0.04 -6.66
N ALA A 119 -23.85 -0.52 -7.49
CA ALA A 119 -23.26 -1.82 -7.27
C ALA A 119 -22.09 -1.85 -6.29
N LEU A 120 -21.53 -0.72 -5.91
CA LEU A 120 -20.70 -0.60 -4.70
C LEU A 120 -21.55 -0.67 -3.42
N ALA A 121 -22.87 -0.70 -3.57
CA ALA A 121 -23.82 -0.83 -2.47
C ALA A 121 -23.56 -2.10 -1.63
N ALA A 122 -23.07 -3.19 -2.22
CA ALA A 122 -22.71 -4.38 -1.46
C ALA A 122 -21.60 -4.12 -0.43
N CYS A 123 -20.63 -3.26 -0.76
CA CYS A 123 -19.60 -2.84 0.22
C CYS A 123 -20.21 -1.90 1.27
N ALA A 124 -21.06 -0.98 0.83
CA ALA A 124 -21.68 0.04 1.67
C ALA A 124 -22.59 -0.54 2.77
N GLU A 125 -23.19 -1.71 2.54
CA GLU A 125 -24.06 -2.36 3.53
C GLU A 125 -23.35 -2.67 4.86
N CYS A 126 -22.03 -2.92 4.81
CA CYS A 126 -21.24 -3.20 6.00
C CYS A 126 -20.18 -2.12 6.27
N HIS A 127 -19.72 -1.42 5.23
CA HIS A 127 -18.67 -0.40 5.29
C HIS A 127 -19.22 1.01 4.97
N GLU A 128 -20.36 1.37 5.55
CA GLU A 128 -21.10 2.61 5.23
C GLU A 128 -20.23 3.86 5.40
N ASP A 129 -19.51 3.98 6.51
CA ASP A 129 -18.67 5.17 6.79
C ASP A 129 -17.54 5.32 5.78
N ALA A 130 -16.84 4.21 5.45
CA ALA A 130 -15.80 4.22 4.46
C ALA A 130 -16.36 4.55 3.06
N TYR A 131 -17.53 4.03 2.73
CA TYR A 131 -18.19 4.31 1.47
C TYR A 131 -18.56 5.80 1.35
N LYS A 132 -19.18 6.40 2.37
CA LYS A 132 -19.48 7.83 2.42
C LYS A 132 -18.22 8.69 2.29
N ALA A 133 -17.17 8.33 3.02
CA ALA A 133 -15.90 9.04 2.95
C ALA A 133 -15.27 8.99 1.55
N VAL A 134 -15.34 7.82 0.88
CA VAL A 134 -14.88 7.70 -0.52
C VAL A 134 -15.73 8.52 -1.47
N GLN A 135 -17.07 8.54 -1.31
CA GLN A 135 -17.94 9.36 -2.15
C GLN A 135 -17.57 10.86 -2.10
N GLU A 136 -17.20 11.36 -0.93
CA GLU A 136 -16.78 12.75 -0.73
C GLU A 136 -15.33 13.04 -1.14
N SER A 137 -14.55 12.00 -1.39
CA SER A 137 -13.15 12.11 -1.81
C SER A 137 -13.00 12.58 -3.25
N VAL A 138 -11.77 12.98 -3.64
CA VAL A 138 -11.46 13.28 -5.05
C VAL A 138 -11.66 12.06 -5.94
N HIS A 139 -11.35 10.87 -5.44
CA HIS A 139 -11.52 9.62 -6.17
C HIS A 139 -12.99 9.32 -6.41
N GLY A 140 -13.81 9.38 -5.36
CA GLY A 140 -15.25 9.15 -5.46
C GLY A 140 -15.95 10.18 -6.35
N LYS A 141 -15.66 11.47 -6.20
CA LYS A 141 -16.21 12.53 -7.07
C LYS A 141 -15.87 12.31 -8.54
N ASN A 142 -14.66 11.84 -8.84
CA ASN A 142 -14.29 11.51 -10.22
C ASN A 142 -15.15 10.36 -10.77
N VAL A 143 -15.46 9.34 -9.96
CA VAL A 143 -16.28 8.19 -10.35
C VAL A 143 -17.76 8.53 -10.35
N PHE A 144 -18.29 9.01 -9.22
CA PHE A 144 -19.73 9.15 -9.00
C PHE A 144 -20.31 10.39 -9.70
N ASP A 145 -19.60 11.52 -9.66
CA ASP A 145 -20.10 12.78 -10.21
C ASP A 145 -19.68 12.94 -11.67
N LYS A 146 -18.38 12.76 -11.96
CA LYS A 146 -17.81 13.00 -13.29
C LYS A 146 -17.84 11.77 -14.20
N LYS A 147 -18.27 10.60 -13.69
CA LYS A 147 -18.38 9.33 -14.43
C LYS A 147 -17.07 8.91 -15.12
N GLN A 148 -15.93 9.19 -14.48
CA GLN A 148 -14.61 8.82 -15.01
C GLN A 148 -14.29 7.35 -14.70
N SER A 149 -13.89 6.59 -15.72
CA SER A 149 -13.60 5.15 -15.58
C SER A 149 -12.24 4.83 -14.94
N ASP A 150 -11.39 5.83 -14.79
CA ASP A 150 -10.05 5.73 -14.21
C ASP A 150 -9.96 6.28 -12.78
N GLY A 151 -11.09 6.71 -12.20
CA GLY A 151 -11.16 7.03 -10.77
C GLY A 151 -10.97 5.78 -9.92
N ALA A 152 -10.30 5.93 -8.77
CA ALA A 152 -10.07 4.83 -7.86
C ALA A 152 -11.31 4.48 -7.03
N LEU A 153 -11.56 3.19 -6.87
CA LEU A 153 -12.62 2.60 -6.05
C LEU A 153 -12.02 1.68 -4.98
N CYS A 154 -12.89 1.08 -4.16
CA CYS A 154 -12.49 0.21 -3.06
C CYS A 154 -11.49 -0.87 -3.50
N THR A 155 -11.78 -1.57 -4.60
CA THR A 155 -10.98 -2.68 -5.11
C THR A 155 -9.64 -2.27 -5.72
N ASP A 156 -9.49 -1.03 -6.15
CA ASP A 156 -8.21 -0.53 -6.68
C ASP A 156 -7.15 -0.41 -5.58
N CYS A 157 -7.58 -0.19 -4.34
CA CYS A 157 -6.69 -0.12 -3.18
C CYS A 157 -6.68 -1.43 -2.38
N HIS A 158 -7.83 -2.10 -2.23
CA HIS A 158 -7.95 -3.29 -1.38
C HIS A 158 -7.79 -4.61 -2.14
N GLY A 159 -7.81 -4.57 -3.47
CA GLY A 159 -7.78 -5.76 -4.33
C GLY A 159 -9.15 -6.42 -4.49
N SER A 160 -9.16 -7.64 -5.02
CA SER A 160 -10.39 -8.39 -5.23
C SER A 160 -11.15 -8.64 -3.92
N PRO A 161 -12.48 -8.39 -3.88
CA PRO A 161 -13.29 -8.65 -2.70
C PRO A 161 -13.18 -10.07 -2.16
N HIS A 162 -12.89 -11.04 -3.03
CA HIS A 162 -12.70 -12.43 -2.65
C HIS A 162 -11.38 -12.69 -1.91
N TYR A 163 -10.38 -11.81 -2.04
CA TYR A 163 -9.01 -12.07 -1.56
C TYR A 163 -8.42 -10.94 -0.73
N ILE A 164 -9.26 -10.06 -0.18
CA ILE A 164 -8.79 -8.99 0.70
C ILE A 164 -8.19 -9.60 1.95
N THR A 165 -6.95 -9.25 2.24
CA THR A 165 -6.25 -9.68 3.45
C THR A 165 -6.20 -8.55 4.49
N PRO A 166 -6.07 -8.87 5.79
CA PRO A 166 -5.92 -7.87 6.83
C PRO A 166 -4.77 -6.91 6.55
N LYS A 167 -4.92 -5.64 6.94
CA LYS A 167 -3.93 -4.57 6.70
C LYS A 167 -2.51 -4.91 7.17
N ASN A 168 -2.38 -5.68 8.25
CA ASN A 168 -1.09 -6.08 8.82
C ASN A 168 -0.46 -7.31 8.12
N THR A 169 -1.17 -7.96 7.21
CA THR A 169 -0.64 -9.04 6.39
C THR A 169 0.32 -8.49 5.33
N GLU A 170 1.50 -9.09 5.17
CA GLU A 170 2.52 -8.59 4.23
C GLU A 170 2.05 -8.53 2.77
N THR A 171 1.16 -9.43 2.37
CA THR A 171 0.59 -9.47 1.02
C THR A 171 -0.55 -8.48 0.79
N SER A 172 -1.05 -7.81 1.84
CA SER A 172 -2.11 -6.82 1.70
C SER A 172 -1.64 -5.59 0.93
N LEU A 173 -2.40 -5.17 -0.08
CA LEU A 173 -2.09 -3.97 -0.88
C LEU A 173 -2.08 -2.69 -0.04
N ILE A 174 -2.84 -2.68 1.07
CA ILE A 174 -2.89 -1.55 2.02
C ILE A 174 -1.94 -1.74 3.22
N ASN A 175 -1.11 -2.79 3.20
CA ASN A 175 -0.03 -2.93 4.18
C ASN A 175 0.93 -1.76 4.07
N LYS A 176 1.53 -1.37 5.18
CA LYS A 176 2.52 -0.27 5.20
C LYS A 176 3.64 -0.46 4.18
N LYS A 177 4.08 -1.70 3.93
CA LYS A 177 5.13 -2.03 2.96
C LYS A 177 4.69 -1.85 1.51
N ASN A 178 3.38 -1.89 1.24
CA ASN A 178 2.84 -1.94 -0.13
C ASN A 178 2.08 -0.67 -0.51
N ILE A 179 1.48 0.05 0.46
CA ILE A 179 0.55 1.16 0.21
C ILE A 179 1.14 2.28 -0.67
N VAL A 180 2.44 2.55 -0.55
CA VAL A 180 3.09 3.56 -1.39
C VAL A 180 3.08 3.14 -2.85
N LYS A 181 3.41 1.87 -3.13
CA LYS A 181 3.34 1.31 -4.48
C LYS A 181 1.90 1.26 -4.99
N THR A 182 0.94 0.86 -4.15
CA THR A 182 -0.48 0.83 -4.52
C THR A 182 -1.00 2.20 -4.97
N CYS A 183 -0.61 3.26 -4.28
CA CYS A 183 -0.92 4.63 -4.73
C CYS A 183 -0.20 4.96 -6.05
N GLY A 184 1.06 4.56 -6.17
CA GLY A 184 1.91 4.81 -7.32
C GLY A 184 1.41 4.19 -8.62
N GLU A 185 0.71 3.05 -8.58
CA GLU A 185 0.17 2.40 -9.79
C GLU A 185 -0.65 3.36 -10.68
N CYS A 186 -1.29 4.36 -10.06
CA CYS A 186 -2.00 5.41 -10.80
C CYS A 186 -1.27 6.75 -10.76
N HIS A 187 -0.65 7.12 -9.62
CA HIS A 187 -0.04 8.43 -9.44
C HIS A 187 1.31 8.60 -10.13
N GLU A 188 1.93 7.53 -10.65
CA GLU A 188 3.08 7.58 -11.56
C GLU A 188 2.68 7.50 -13.05
N ASN A 189 1.39 7.34 -13.34
CA ASN A 189 0.91 7.27 -14.71
C ASN A 189 0.80 8.67 -15.30
N GLU A 190 1.62 8.98 -16.31
CA GLU A 190 1.70 10.30 -16.93
C GLU A 190 0.37 10.74 -17.59
N GLU A 191 -0.39 9.81 -18.17
CA GLU A 191 -1.68 10.12 -18.79
C GLU A 191 -2.70 10.54 -17.75
N ILE A 192 -2.73 9.84 -16.60
CA ILE A 192 -3.60 10.16 -15.46
C ILE A 192 -3.15 11.49 -14.84
N ALA A 193 -1.86 11.68 -14.63
CA ALA A 193 -1.30 12.90 -14.08
C ALA A 193 -1.65 14.13 -14.94
N LYS A 194 -1.48 14.02 -16.27
CA LYS A 194 -1.84 15.07 -17.22
C LYS A 194 -3.34 15.34 -17.26
N LYS A 195 -4.15 14.28 -17.21
CA LYS A 195 -5.63 14.39 -17.25
C LYS A 195 -6.20 15.14 -16.04
N TYR A 196 -5.63 14.91 -14.86
CA TYR A 196 -6.14 15.45 -13.60
C TYR A 196 -5.30 16.60 -13.04
N ASP A 197 -4.33 17.06 -13.80
CA ASP A 197 -3.45 18.18 -13.46
C ASP A 197 -2.77 18.01 -12.08
N PHE A 198 -2.11 16.88 -11.88
CA PHE A 198 -1.21 16.67 -10.75
C PHE A 198 0.21 16.32 -11.24
N GLY A 199 1.22 16.55 -10.39
CA GLY A 199 2.61 16.33 -10.75
C GLY A 199 2.92 14.88 -11.09
N THR A 200 3.80 14.65 -12.05
CA THR A 200 4.47 13.37 -12.30
C THR A 200 5.59 13.14 -11.30
N HIS A 201 6.12 11.92 -11.21
CA HIS A 201 7.26 11.58 -10.32
C HIS A 201 6.98 11.79 -8.82
N ILE A 202 5.71 11.60 -8.40
CA ILE A 202 5.31 11.78 -7.00
C ILE A 202 6.02 10.78 -6.10
N LEU A 203 6.17 9.52 -6.54
CA LEU A 203 6.86 8.48 -5.78
C LEU A 203 8.36 8.76 -5.72
N ASP A 204 8.99 9.16 -6.82
CA ASP A 204 10.40 9.51 -6.84
C ASP A 204 10.69 10.59 -5.81
N ARG A 205 9.87 11.65 -5.80
CA ARG A 205 9.98 12.72 -4.81
C ARG A 205 9.74 12.25 -3.38
N TYR A 206 8.78 11.36 -3.18
CA TYR A 206 8.58 10.74 -1.87
C TYR A 206 9.82 9.95 -1.45
N TYR A 207 10.37 9.08 -2.30
CA TYR A 207 11.53 8.24 -1.98
C TYR A 207 12.81 9.06 -1.75
N GLU A 208 12.98 10.17 -2.44
CA GLU A 208 14.09 11.12 -2.21
C GLU A 208 13.96 11.85 -0.85
N SER A 209 12.75 12.02 -0.35
CA SER A 209 12.50 12.69 0.93
C SER A 209 13.05 11.88 2.11
N PHE A 210 13.26 12.55 3.23
CA PHE A 210 13.65 11.88 4.48
C PHE A 210 12.62 10.84 4.95
N HIS A 211 11.33 11.08 4.69
CA HIS A 211 10.26 10.13 4.98
C HIS A 211 10.36 8.88 4.12
N GLY A 212 10.58 9.05 2.83
CA GLY A 212 10.74 7.93 1.91
C GLY A 212 12.00 7.12 2.16
N LYS A 213 13.12 7.76 2.49
CA LYS A 213 14.35 7.05 2.90
C LYS A 213 14.13 6.20 4.14
N LYS A 214 13.42 6.72 5.15
CA LYS A 214 13.01 5.92 6.32
C LYS A 214 12.06 4.78 5.94
N TYR A 215 11.16 4.99 4.99
CA TYR A 215 10.25 3.97 4.51
C TYR A 215 11.01 2.83 3.81
N ILE A 216 11.97 3.13 2.93
CA ILE A 216 12.78 2.16 2.20
C ILE A 216 13.53 1.23 3.15
N ILE A 217 14.10 1.76 4.24
CA ILE A 217 14.79 0.94 5.24
C ILE A 217 13.84 0.25 6.23
N GLY A 218 12.53 0.28 5.99
CA GLY A 218 11.53 -0.41 6.81
C GLY A 218 11.31 0.19 8.21
N HIS A 219 11.66 1.47 8.44
CA HIS A 219 11.51 2.08 9.76
C HIS A 219 10.03 2.10 10.21
N PRO A 220 9.69 1.62 11.43
CA PRO A 220 8.30 1.44 11.86
C PRO A 220 7.48 2.74 11.91
N ASN A 221 8.12 3.88 12.13
CA ASN A 221 7.47 5.19 12.20
C ASN A 221 7.59 6.02 10.92
N ALA A 222 8.06 5.42 9.80
CA ALA A 222 8.06 6.14 8.52
C ALA A 222 6.62 6.41 8.09
N PRO A 223 6.22 7.66 7.81
CA PRO A 223 4.88 7.94 7.28
C PRO A 223 4.78 7.50 5.82
N THR A 224 3.59 7.09 5.42
CA THR A 224 3.23 6.78 4.05
C THR A 224 2.22 7.81 3.52
N CYS A 225 1.78 7.68 2.29
CA CYS A 225 0.83 8.61 1.65
C CYS A 225 -0.39 8.89 2.53
N VAL A 226 -0.99 7.84 3.11
CA VAL A 226 -2.22 7.94 3.91
C VAL A 226 -2.04 8.64 5.25
N ASN A 227 -0.82 8.82 5.73
CA ASN A 227 -0.57 9.55 6.99
C ASN A 227 -0.75 11.06 6.82
N CYS A 228 -0.57 11.55 5.58
CA CYS A 228 -0.75 12.96 5.25
C CYS A 228 -2.06 13.21 4.50
N HIS A 229 -2.44 12.31 3.59
CA HIS A 229 -3.58 12.49 2.70
C HIS A 229 -4.89 11.84 3.17
N ASN A 230 -4.87 11.15 4.33
CA ASN A 230 -5.91 10.21 4.73
C ASN A 230 -6.04 9.00 3.77
N ALA A 231 -7.03 8.13 3.99
CA ALA A 231 -7.20 6.91 3.22
C ALA A 231 -8.47 6.93 2.35
N HIS A 232 -9.62 7.21 2.95
CA HIS A 232 -10.92 7.13 2.26
C HIS A 232 -11.46 8.50 1.84
N ASP A 233 -11.18 9.56 2.60
CA ASP A 233 -11.65 10.92 2.38
C ASP A 233 -10.57 11.83 1.77
N ILE A 234 -9.74 11.29 0.88
CA ILE A 234 -8.66 12.03 0.22
C ILE A 234 -9.23 13.24 -0.53
N LYS A 235 -8.69 14.42 -0.24
CA LYS A 235 -9.13 15.70 -0.80
C LYS A 235 -7.99 16.40 -1.53
N LYS A 236 -8.32 17.24 -2.50
CA LYS A 236 -7.33 18.09 -3.18
C LYS A 236 -6.61 18.99 -2.17
N TRP A 237 -5.41 19.39 -2.52
CA TRP A 237 -4.57 20.26 -1.67
C TRP A 237 -5.19 21.66 -1.44
N ASP A 238 -6.06 22.11 -2.34
CA ASP A 238 -6.78 23.39 -2.31
C ASP A 238 -8.16 23.30 -1.62
N ASP A 239 -8.62 22.10 -1.28
CA ASP A 239 -9.84 21.92 -0.48
C ASP A 239 -9.56 22.30 0.98
N PRO A 240 -10.33 23.26 1.57
CA PRO A 240 -10.13 23.67 2.97
C PRO A 240 -10.22 22.52 4.00
N LYS A 241 -10.93 21.44 3.67
CA LYS A 241 -11.03 20.23 4.50
C LYS A 241 -9.87 19.23 4.30
N SER A 242 -8.99 19.49 3.33
CA SER A 242 -7.85 18.61 3.08
C SER A 242 -6.84 18.70 4.23
N PRO A 243 -6.34 17.57 4.76
CA PRO A 243 -5.29 17.61 5.77
C PRO A 243 -3.97 18.18 5.23
N VAL A 244 -3.79 18.23 3.91
CA VAL A 244 -2.62 18.82 3.23
C VAL A 244 -2.89 20.23 2.68
N ALA A 245 -4.08 20.79 2.91
CA ALA A 245 -4.33 22.20 2.65
C ALA A 245 -3.39 23.07 3.49
N TRP A 246 -3.01 24.23 2.95
CA TRP A 246 -1.99 25.08 3.55
C TRP A 246 -2.22 25.35 5.04
N ASP A 247 -3.45 25.66 5.43
CA ASP A 247 -3.79 25.99 6.80
C ASP A 247 -3.84 24.76 7.75
N ASN A 248 -4.02 23.57 7.21
CA ASN A 248 -4.11 22.33 7.97
C ASN A 248 -2.78 21.59 8.09
N ARG A 249 -1.75 21.93 7.29
CA ARG A 249 -0.45 21.24 7.29
C ARG A 249 0.24 21.23 8.63
N THR A 250 0.19 22.33 9.37
CA THR A 250 0.80 22.40 10.70
C THR A 250 0.20 21.37 11.66
N GLN A 251 -1.11 21.17 11.60
CA GLN A 251 -1.79 20.16 12.41
C GLN A 251 -1.44 18.74 11.91
N THR A 252 -1.41 18.53 10.61
CA THR A 252 -1.08 17.22 10.00
C THR A 252 0.35 16.81 10.32
N CYS A 253 1.31 17.71 10.13
CA CYS A 253 2.72 17.46 10.47
C CYS A 253 2.91 17.35 11.98
N GLY A 254 2.16 18.12 12.76
CA GLY A 254 2.18 18.15 14.22
C GLY A 254 1.82 16.84 14.89
N LYS A 255 1.10 15.93 14.21
CA LYS A 255 0.81 14.57 14.70
C LYS A 255 2.10 13.80 15.06
N CYS A 256 3.18 14.05 14.34
CA CYS A 256 4.49 13.42 14.54
C CYS A 256 5.56 14.43 14.95
N HIS A 257 5.53 15.66 14.42
CA HIS A 257 6.49 16.73 14.67
C HIS A 257 5.89 17.77 15.63
N LYS A 258 6.03 17.52 16.92
CA LYS A 258 5.54 18.46 17.96
C LYS A 258 6.09 19.86 17.73
N GLY A 259 5.19 20.85 17.66
CA GLY A 259 5.58 22.25 17.43
C GLY A 259 5.85 22.59 15.95
N ALA A 260 5.35 21.80 15.00
CA ALA A 260 5.45 22.14 13.58
C ALA A 260 4.89 23.54 13.31
N THR A 261 5.68 24.37 12.64
CA THR A 261 5.33 25.75 12.26
C THR A 261 4.99 25.86 10.78
N LYS A 262 4.37 26.97 10.37
CA LYS A 262 4.11 27.24 8.93
C LYS A 262 5.40 27.18 8.09
N LYS A 263 6.54 27.63 8.61
CA LYS A 263 7.83 27.53 7.94
C LYS A 263 8.32 26.09 7.79
N PHE A 264 8.12 25.26 8.83
CA PHE A 264 8.50 23.84 8.79
C PHE A 264 7.74 23.07 7.72
N VAL A 265 6.43 23.30 7.56
CA VAL A 265 5.57 22.53 6.64
C VAL A 265 5.78 22.86 5.16
N THR A 266 6.61 23.86 4.83
CA THR A 266 7.02 24.14 3.45
C THR A 266 8.07 23.16 2.93
N ALA A 267 8.76 22.45 3.82
CA ALA A 267 9.89 21.57 3.48
C ALA A 267 9.48 20.32 2.67
N ILE A 268 8.21 19.94 2.68
CA ILE A 268 7.73 18.76 1.95
C ILE A 268 6.83 19.20 0.80
N THR A 269 7.32 18.99 -0.40
CA THR A 269 6.54 19.16 -1.63
C THR A 269 6.79 17.93 -2.51
N HIS A 270 5.79 17.56 -3.32
CA HIS A 270 5.97 16.55 -4.37
C HIS A 270 6.40 17.18 -5.71
N LYS A 271 6.82 18.45 -5.70
CA LYS A 271 7.36 19.10 -6.90
C LYS A 271 8.74 18.55 -7.21
N PRO A 272 9.01 18.13 -8.43
CA PRO A 272 10.35 17.71 -8.82
C PRO A 272 11.37 18.84 -8.61
N LEU A 273 12.56 18.50 -8.13
CA LEU A 273 13.69 19.42 -8.16
C LEU A 273 14.10 19.56 -9.62
N GLY A 274 13.90 20.72 -10.19
CA GLY A 274 14.18 20.93 -11.60
C GLY A 274 13.98 22.37 -12.01
N LYS A 275 13.65 22.57 -13.26
CA LYS A 275 13.45 23.91 -13.85
C LYS A 275 12.37 24.72 -13.15
N ASP A 276 11.41 24.07 -12.50
CA ASP A 276 10.31 24.73 -11.78
C ASP A 276 10.70 25.21 -10.38
N ASP A 277 11.84 24.74 -9.84
CA ASP A 277 12.45 25.24 -8.60
C ASP A 277 13.97 25.34 -8.76
N PRO A 278 14.45 26.37 -9.48
CA PRO A 278 15.83 26.45 -9.94
C PRO A 278 16.83 26.63 -8.81
N ILE A 279 16.46 27.27 -7.70
CA ILE A 279 17.41 27.58 -6.62
C ILE A 279 17.91 26.31 -5.93
N PRO A 280 17.04 25.40 -5.38
CA PRO A 280 17.50 24.15 -4.81
C PRO A 280 18.23 23.26 -5.81
N TYR A 281 17.77 23.20 -7.08
CA TYR A 281 18.39 22.42 -8.12
C TYR A 281 19.86 22.84 -8.37
N TRP A 282 20.11 24.13 -8.62
CA TRP A 282 21.47 24.62 -8.87
C TRP A 282 22.36 24.54 -7.64
N PHE A 283 21.79 24.76 -6.45
CA PHE A 283 22.52 24.61 -5.20
C PHE A 283 22.99 23.16 -4.97
N GLU A 284 22.13 22.19 -5.23
CA GLU A 284 22.49 20.77 -5.17
C GLU A 284 23.62 20.45 -6.17
N LYS A 285 23.51 20.89 -7.43
CA LYS A 285 24.56 20.66 -8.45
C LYS A 285 25.88 21.29 -8.05
N ALA A 286 25.85 22.50 -7.49
CA ALA A 286 27.06 23.18 -7.00
C ALA A 286 27.72 22.40 -5.86
N LEU A 287 26.93 21.87 -4.91
CA LEU A 287 27.46 21.02 -3.83
C LEU A 287 28.07 19.71 -4.35
N ILE A 288 27.43 19.07 -5.32
CA ILE A 288 27.97 17.85 -5.96
C ILE A 288 29.30 18.14 -6.63
N VAL A 289 29.38 19.22 -7.43
CA VAL A 289 30.64 19.63 -8.09
C VAL A 289 31.72 19.91 -7.07
N LEU A 290 31.41 20.65 -6.00
CA LEU A 290 32.36 20.92 -4.92
C LEU A 290 32.85 19.63 -4.29
N LEU A 291 31.96 18.72 -3.94
CA LEU A 291 32.30 17.42 -3.35
C LEU A 291 33.23 16.61 -4.25
N LEU A 292 32.87 16.48 -5.53
CA LEU A 292 33.68 15.77 -6.53
C LEU A 292 35.06 16.42 -6.71
N SER A 293 35.15 17.76 -6.67
CA SER A 293 36.42 18.47 -6.75
C SER A 293 37.34 18.17 -5.56
N VAL A 294 36.77 18.11 -4.36
CA VAL A 294 37.54 17.76 -3.14
C VAL A 294 38.04 16.31 -3.24
N PHE A 295 37.18 15.37 -3.64
CA PHE A 295 37.63 13.98 -3.84
C PHE A 295 38.70 13.85 -4.91
N ALA A 296 38.56 14.53 -6.05
CA ALA A 296 39.54 14.51 -7.11
C ALA A 296 40.90 15.08 -6.65
N PHE A 297 40.87 16.17 -5.84
CA PHE A 297 42.07 16.74 -5.25
C PHE A 297 42.78 15.76 -4.29
N ILE A 298 42.02 15.17 -3.37
CA ILE A 298 42.59 14.17 -2.41
C ILE A 298 43.14 12.97 -3.15
N PHE A 299 42.40 12.44 -4.11
CA PHE A 299 42.84 11.31 -4.90
C PHE A 299 44.13 11.61 -5.70
N GLY A 300 44.16 12.78 -6.34
CA GLY A 300 45.33 13.27 -7.05
C GLY A 300 46.55 13.38 -6.12
N HIS A 301 46.36 13.88 -4.92
CA HIS A 301 47.44 13.98 -3.92
C HIS A 301 47.99 12.62 -3.49
N VAL A 302 47.10 11.68 -3.19
CA VAL A 302 47.49 10.29 -2.83
C VAL A 302 48.23 9.59 -3.97
N VAL A 303 47.82 9.77 -5.20
CA VAL A 303 48.49 9.22 -6.39
C VAL A 303 49.88 9.81 -6.54
N LEU A 304 50.04 11.12 -6.41
CA LEU A 304 51.33 11.81 -6.48
C LEU A 304 52.26 11.35 -5.37
N GLU A 305 51.80 11.15 -4.17
CA GLU A 305 52.55 10.61 -3.05
C GLU A 305 53.01 9.18 -3.32
N ALA A 306 52.14 8.30 -3.79
CA ALA A 306 52.49 6.93 -4.18
C ALA A 306 53.55 6.90 -5.30
N ILE A 307 53.44 7.74 -6.32
CA ILE A 307 54.42 7.88 -7.38
C ILE A 307 55.79 8.33 -6.81
N SER A 308 55.80 9.29 -5.91
CA SER A 308 56.99 9.79 -5.26
C SER A 308 57.71 8.68 -4.46
N GLU A 309 56.97 7.91 -3.67
CA GLU A 309 57.52 6.78 -2.93
C GLU A 309 58.11 5.70 -3.84
N ILE A 310 57.41 5.35 -4.92
CA ILE A 310 57.88 4.36 -5.89
C ILE A 310 59.17 4.87 -6.53
N ARG A 311 59.23 6.12 -7.00
CA ARG A 311 60.40 6.75 -7.58
C ARG A 311 61.59 6.70 -6.63
N ASP A 312 61.39 7.06 -5.38
CA ASP A 312 62.46 7.11 -4.38
C ASP A 312 63.00 5.70 -4.05
N LYS A 313 62.16 4.68 -4.03
CA LYS A 313 62.57 3.28 -3.86
C LYS A 313 63.40 2.78 -5.07
N VAL A 314 62.96 3.11 -6.30
CA VAL A 314 63.68 2.75 -7.53
C VAL A 314 65.06 3.44 -7.57
N LEU A 315 65.11 4.74 -7.25
CA LEU A 315 66.39 5.48 -7.23
C LEU A 315 67.38 5.01 -6.16
N LYS A 316 66.89 4.57 -4.99
CA LYS A 316 67.74 3.97 -3.93
C LYS A 316 68.29 2.65 -4.38
N LYS A 317 67.50 1.75 -4.98
CA LYS A 317 67.91 0.47 -5.49
C LYS A 317 69.02 0.59 -6.57
N GLY A 318 68.85 1.52 -7.51
CA GLY A 318 69.83 1.79 -8.56
C GLY A 318 71.21 2.33 -8.03
N LYS A 319 71.20 3.02 -6.85
CA LYS A 319 72.46 3.44 -6.20
C LYS A 319 73.14 2.32 -5.48
N GLU A 320 72.49 1.33 -4.91
CA GLU A 320 73.07 0.16 -4.27
C GLU A 320 73.67 -0.75 -5.27
N GLU A 321 73.15 -0.97 -6.47
CA GLU A 321 73.66 -1.78 -7.55
C GLU A 321 74.94 -1.20 -8.25
N HIS A 322 75.23 0.10 -8.10
CA HIS A 322 76.42 0.76 -8.65
C HIS A 322 77.58 0.86 -7.65
N HIS A 323 77.41 0.35 -6.43
CA HIS A 323 78.44 0.33 -5.40
C HIS A 323 79.03 -1.08 -5.09
N GLU A 324 78.55 -2.12 -5.78
CA GLU A 324 79.22 -3.46 -5.83
C GLU A 324 79.99 -3.55 -7.13
#